data_1ccdbef3db77e2f5ef983fff0d73135a
#
_entry.id   1ccdbef3db77e2f5ef983fff0d73135a
#
_cell.length_a   1.000
_cell.length_b   1.000
_cell.length_c   1.000
_cell.angle_alpha   90.00
_cell.angle_beta   90.00
_cell.angle_gamma   90.00
#
_symmetry.space_group_name_H-M   'P 1'
#
loop_
_entity.id
_entity.type
_entity.pdbx_description
1 polymer ?
#
loop_
_entity_poly.entity_id
_entity_poly.type
_entity_poly.pdbx_seq_one_letter_code
_entity_poly.pdbx_strand_id
1 'polypeptide(L)'
;MLKFYKTEGSAITEIEALEVGCWVSAVAPTESEISMLETELGVDRDFIRSALDEEESSRIESEEKQTLIVLDYPVAEKPEQPETGRRKKHGIDDDTITYYTMPMSIILTENNVITVSLKENSIVEDFADNVVKNVKTQFKTRFIFAILLRIAGKYLQYLKQIDKISNYVEVQLHKSMKNKELIQLLGLEKSLVYFSTSLKSTETVLEKILRGRVIKLYDEDQDLLEDVLIEVKQAIEMSNIYSNILSGTMDAFASVISNNLNIVMKVLTIITIVMAVPTMVFSFYGMNVAGLPFADNIYIPVAISAVLALIAGIVLSKSKFYK
;
A
#
# COMPACT_ATOMS: atom_id res chain seq x y z
N MET A 1 19.65 19.10 -2.76
CA MET A 1 19.62 20.06 -3.89
C MET A 1 18.63 21.16 -3.54
N LEU A 2 19.08 22.43 -3.61
CA LEU A 2 18.29 23.60 -3.26
C LEU A 2 17.88 24.35 -4.53
N LYS A 3 16.61 24.70 -4.68
CA LYS A 3 16.05 25.47 -5.79
C LYS A 3 15.12 26.56 -5.28
N PHE A 4 15.10 27.67 -6.00
CA PHE A 4 14.25 28.82 -5.71
C PHE A 4 13.24 29.01 -6.82
N TYR A 5 11.99 29.26 -6.45
CA TYR A 5 10.89 29.45 -7.39
C TYR A 5 10.09 30.69 -7.05
N LYS A 6 9.66 31.44 -8.04
CA LYS A 6 8.79 32.60 -7.88
C LYS A 6 7.72 32.64 -8.95
N THR A 7 6.52 33.06 -8.57
CA THR A 7 5.46 33.28 -9.57
C THR A 7 5.68 34.59 -10.30
N GLU A 8 5.89 34.49 -11.61
CA GLU A 8 5.95 35.60 -12.55
C GLU A 8 4.73 35.53 -13.49
N GLY A 9 3.86 36.52 -13.39
CA GLY A 9 2.59 36.50 -14.13
C GLY A 9 1.65 35.40 -13.66
N SER A 10 1.52 34.33 -14.44
CA SER A 10 0.64 33.16 -14.12
C SER A 10 1.39 31.85 -13.96
N ALA A 11 2.71 31.85 -14.09
CA ALA A 11 3.56 30.66 -14.01
C ALA A 11 4.58 30.76 -12.87
N ILE A 12 4.91 29.61 -12.29
CA ILE A 12 6.02 29.46 -11.34
C ILE A 12 7.29 29.25 -12.17
N THR A 13 8.31 30.09 -11.96
CA THR A 13 9.61 30.02 -12.66
C THR A 13 10.73 29.80 -11.66
N GLU A 14 11.74 29.04 -12.04
CA GLU A 14 12.97 28.88 -11.25
C GLU A 14 13.79 30.19 -11.35
N ILE A 15 14.26 30.66 -10.21
CA ILE A 15 15.10 31.89 -10.10
C ILE A 15 16.49 31.54 -9.54
N GLU A 16 17.51 32.32 -9.91
CA GLU A 16 18.90 32.03 -9.52
C GLU A 16 19.23 32.42 -8.07
N ALA A 17 18.49 33.36 -7.50
CA ALA A 17 18.78 33.91 -6.19
C ALA A 17 17.53 33.96 -5.29
N LEU A 18 17.78 33.95 -3.98
CA LEU A 18 16.75 34.10 -2.97
C LEU A 18 16.11 35.47 -3.03
N GLU A 19 14.79 35.53 -3.17
CA GLU A 19 13.99 36.76 -3.17
C GLU A 19 12.83 36.67 -2.17
N VAL A 20 12.34 37.84 -1.74
CA VAL A 20 11.13 37.90 -0.90
C VAL A 20 9.91 37.37 -1.67
N GLY A 21 9.12 36.51 -1.03
CA GLY A 21 7.94 35.90 -1.64
C GLY A 21 8.23 34.74 -2.60
N CYS A 22 9.48 34.28 -2.67
CA CYS A 22 9.80 33.06 -3.39
C CYS A 22 9.48 31.81 -2.54
N TRP A 23 9.30 30.70 -3.23
CA TRP A 23 9.25 29.36 -2.67
C TRP A 23 10.62 28.72 -2.76
N VAL A 24 11.12 28.17 -1.65
CA VAL A 24 12.39 27.46 -1.56
C VAL A 24 12.11 25.97 -1.48
N SER A 25 12.64 25.21 -2.42
CA SER A 25 12.53 23.75 -2.43
C SER A 25 13.88 23.13 -2.08
N ALA A 26 13.94 22.40 -0.97
CA ALA A 26 15.13 21.69 -0.49
C ALA A 26 14.88 20.17 -0.52
N VAL A 27 15.41 19.51 -1.53
CA VAL A 27 15.31 18.04 -1.68
C VAL A 27 16.65 17.42 -1.32
N ALA A 28 16.64 16.49 -0.33
CA ALA A 28 17.85 15.87 0.21
C ALA A 28 18.97 16.90 0.45
N PRO A 29 18.72 17.97 1.24
CA PRO A 29 19.67 19.05 1.42
C PRO A 29 20.96 18.55 2.09
N THR A 30 22.09 19.04 1.59
CA THR A 30 23.41 18.83 2.21
C THR A 30 23.57 19.69 3.46
N GLU A 31 24.51 19.37 4.35
CA GLU A 31 24.78 20.18 5.55
C GLU A 31 25.17 21.64 5.21
N SER A 32 25.78 21.90 4.05
CA SER A 32 26.07 23.25 3.57
C SER A 32 24.80 24.00 3.14
N GLU A 33 23.85 23.31 2.52
CA GLU A 33 22.56 23.88 2.13
C GLU A 33 21.69 24.15 3.36
N ILE A 34 21.71 23.26 4.38
CA ILE A 34 21.05 23.47 5.67
C ILE A 34 21.62 24.72 6.36
N SER A 35 22.96 24.85 6.42
CA SER A 35 23.60 26.03 7.04
C SER A 35 23.29 27.34 6.28
N MET A 36 23.10 27.28 4.95
CA MET A 36 22.66 28.42 4.16
C MET A 36 21.22 28.83 4.53
N LEU A 37 20.28 27.87 4.63
CA LEU A 37 18.89 28.14 5.04
C LEU A 37 18.82 28.75 6.44
N GLU A 38 19.66 28.27 7.37
CA GLU A 38 19.76 28.78 8.74
C GLU A 38 20.28 30.23 8.74
N THR A 39 21.34 30.53 7.99
CA THR A 39 21.99 31.85 8.01
C THR A 39 21.24 32.90 7.20
N GLU A 40 20.73 32.56 6.03
CA GLU A 40 20.11 33.54 5.12
C GLU A 40 18.61 33.74 5.39
N LEU A 41 17.90 32.68 5.81
CA LEU A 41 16.45 32.71 6.06
C LEU A 41 16.10 32.67 7.55
N GLY A 42 17.08 32.45 8.42
CA GLY A 42 16.88 32.34 9.86
C GLY A 42 16.02 31.15 10.26
N VAL A 43 16.02 30.09 9.42
CA VAL A 43 15.21 28.89 9.67
C VAL A 43 15.84 28.05 10.75
N ASP A 44 15.01 27.57 11.71
CA ASP A 44 15.48 26.64 12.71
C ASP A 44 15.99 25.33 12.06
N ARG A 45 17.17 24.90 12.48
CA ARG A 45 17.83 23.69 11.96
C ARG A 45 17.02 22.42 12.24
N ASP A 46 16.35 22.36 13.39
CA ASP A 46 15.52 21.21 13.75
C ASP A 46 14.26 21.14 12.88
N PHE A 47 13.74 22.28 12.43
CA PHE A 47 12.63 22.34 11.48
C PHE A 47 13.02 21.79 10.10
N ILE A 48 14.24 22.06 9.66
CA ILE A 48 14.75 21.50 8.40
C ILE A 48 14.97 19.99 8.53
N ARG A 49 15.55 19.55 9.64
CA ARG A 49 15.86 18.13 9.89
C ARG A 49 14.64 17.25 10.09
N SER A 50 13.52 17.80 10.52
CA SER A 50 12.27 17.06 10.73
C SER A 50 11.81 16.29 9.47
N ALA A 51 12.04 16.80 8.26
CA ALA A 51 11.68 16.09 7.03
C ALA A 51 12.74 15.08 6.56
N LEU A 52 13.86 14.99 7.24
CA LEU A 52 14.98 14.10 6.86
C LEU A 52 14.96 12.79 7.65
N ASP A 53 14.02 12.63 8.58
CA ASP A 53 13.72 11.40 9.28
C ASP A 53 12.48 10.75 8.65
N GLU A 54 12.62 9.54 8.11
CA GLU A 54 11.53 8.82 7.45
C GLU A 54 10.37 8.44 8.40
N GLU A 55 10.63 8.40 9.71
CA GLU A 55 9.66 8.03 10.74
C GLU A 55 9.04 9.26 11.46
N GLU A 56 9.30 10.47 10.96
CA GLU A 56 8.81 11.70 11.59
C GLU A 56 7.28 11.81 11.55
N SER A 57 6.69 12.23 12.66
CA SER A 57 5.23 12.32 12.80
C SER A 57 4.68 13.66 12.33
N SER A 58 3.52 13.62 11.65
CA SER A 58 2.82 14.85 11.22
C SER A 58 2.46 15.72 12.41
N ARG A 59 2.89 16.98 12.38
CA ARG A 59 2.64 17.97 13.41
C ARG A 59 2.69 19.39 12.87
N ILE A 60 2.24 20.33 13.70
CA ILE A 60 2.40 21.76 13.47
C ILE A 60 2.98 22.41 14.72
N GLU A 61 4.03 23.19 14.53
CA GLU A 61 4.71 23.96 15.56
C GLU A 61 4.88 25.41 15.10
N SER A 62 4.82 26.35 16.03
CA SER A 62 5.04 27.76 15.74
C SER A 62 5.99 28.33 16.77
N GLU A 63 7.11 28.86 16.31
CA GLU A 63 8.12 29.52 17.11
C GLU A 63 8.37 30.92 16.56
N GLU A 64 8.26 31.94 17.45
CA GLU A 64 8.51 33.36 17.18
C GLU A 64 7.98 33.86 15.81
N LYS A 65 8.79 33.69 14.75
CA LYS A 65 8.55 34.22 13.40
C LYS A 65 8.40 33.15 12.33
N GLN A 66 8.37 31.88 12.73
CA GLN A 66 8.29 30.76 11.80
C GLN A 66 7.28 29.72 12.27
N THR A 67 6.67 29.06 11.31
CA THR A 67 5.74 27.96 11.56
C THR A 67 6.16 26.75 10.73
N LEU A 68 6.35 25.64 11.42
CA LEU A 68 6.62 24.34 10.84
C LEU A 68 5.31 23.55 10.68
N ILE A 69 5.10 22.98 9.52
CA ILE A 69 4.07 21.97 9.27
C ILE A 69 4.78 20.73 8.73
N VAL A 70 4.77 19.65 9.48
CA VAL A 70 5.25 18.34 9.01
C VAL A 70 4.04 17.50 8.62
N LEU A 71 4.07 16.94 7.44
CA LEU A 71 3.02 16.10 6.88
C LEU A 71 3.64 15.02 6.01
N ASP A 72 2.94 13.89 5.89
CA ASP A 72 3.33 12.88 4.94
C ASP A 72 2.70 13.11 3.57
N TYR A 73 3.46 12.82 2.52
CA TYR A 73 2.94 12.73 1.16
C TYR A 73 3.03 11.29 0.66
N PRO A 74 2.11 10.87 -0.22
CA PRO A 74 2.10 9.51 -0.75
C PRO A 74 3.13 9.36 -1.87
N VAL A 75 3.82 8.22 -1.85
CA VAL A 75 4.81 7.83 -2.85
C VAL A 75 4.37 6.54 -3.53
N ALA A 76 4.56 6.46 -4.85
CA ALA A 76 4.38 5.26 -5.64
C ALA A 76 5.72 4.94 -6.32
N GLU A 77 6.38 3.88 -5.88
CA GLU A 77 7.69 3.49 -6.37
C GLU A 77 7.61 2.16 -7.10
N LYS A 78 8.21 2.11 -8.29
CA LYS A 78 8.44 0.85 -8.98
C LYS A 78 9.73 0.24 -8.44
N PRO A 79 9.76 -1.07 -8.17
CA PRO A 79 11.00 -1.70 -7.74
C PRO A 79 12.08 -1.47 -8.79
N GLU A 80 13.24 -0.99 -8.34
CA GLU A 80 14.42 -0.84 -9.21
C GLU A 80 14.79 -2.20 -9.79
N GLN A 81 14.86 -2.30 -11.09
CA GLN A 81 15.40 -3.49 -11.74
C GLN A 81 16.89 -3.56 -11.38
N PRO A 82 17.38 -4.64 -10.76
CA PRO A 82 18.79 -4.76 -10.45
C PRO A 82 19.60 -4.75 -11.76
N GLU A 83 20.47 -3.78 -11.92
CA GLU A 83 21.36 -3.60 -13.09
C GLU A 83 22.30 -4.79 -13.35
N THR A 84 22.36 -5.75 -12.49
CA THR A 84 23.17 -6.94 -12.62
C THR A 84 22.31 -8.18 -12.83
N GLY A 85 22.45 -8.82 -14.00
CA GLY A 85 21.76 -10.03 -14.49
C GLY A 85 21.76 -11.29 -13.59
N ARG A 86 21.69 -11.13 -12.27
CA ARG A 86 21.39 -12.20 -11.32
C ARG A 86 19.89 -12.30 -11.13
N ARG A 87 19.25 -13.20 -11.87
CA ARG A 87 17.88 -13.68 -11.59
C ARG A 87 17.78 -14.00 -10.09
N LYS A 88 17.07 -13.15 -9.33
CA LYS A 88 16.70 -13.47 -7.97
C LYS A 88 15.79 -14.68 -7.94
N LYS A 89 16.18 -15.70 -7.17
CA LYS A 89 15.52 -17.00 -6.97
C LYS A 89 14.23 -16.94 -6.15
N HIS A 90 13.60 -15.79 -5.99
CA HIS A 90 12.32 -15.65 -5.29
C HIS A 90 11.35 -14.96 -6.23
N GLY A 91 10.30 -15.67 -6.62
CA GLY A 91 9.30 -15.38 -7.64
C GLY A 91 8.34 -14.22 -7.32
N ILE A 92 8.87 -13.05 -7.00
CA ILE A 92 8.12 -11.80 -6.99
C ILE A 92 8.45 -11.16 -8.35
N ASP A 93 7.45 -10.97 -9.22
CA ASP A 93 7.60 -10.19 -10.43
C ASP A 93 7.95 -8.77 -10.06
N ASP A 94 9.03 -8.25 -10.62
CA ASP A 94 9.61 -6.93 -10.38
C ASP A 94 8.71 -5.74 -10.85
N ASP A 95 7.48 -5.98 -11.28
CA ASP A 95 6.55 -4.95 -11.77
C ASP A 95 5.51 -4.47 -10.73
N THR A 96 5.60 -4.90 -9.47
CA THR A 96 4.61 -4.53 -8.45
C THR A 96 4.94 -3.16 -7.87
N ILE A 97 4.14 -2.12 -8.20
CA ILE A 97 4.26 -0.79 -7.60
C ILE A 97 4.03 -0.89 -6.09
N THR A 98 4.94 -0.33 -5.31
CA THR A 98 4.82 -0.21 -3.85
C THR A 98 4.35 1.20 -3.51
N TYR A 99 3.34 1.31 -2.65
CA TYR A 99 2.82 2.58 -2.16
C TYR A 99 3.20 2.74 -0.69
N TYR A 100 3.76 3.89 -0.34
CA TYR A 100 4.13 4.23 1.03
C TYR A 100 4.03 5.74 1.25
N THR A 101 4.37 6.22 2.44
CA THR A 101 4.34 7.65 2.78
C THR A 101 5.71 8.14 3.17
N MET A 102 6.00 9.39 2.89
CA MET A 102 7.25 10.06 3.25
C MET A 102 6.93 11.42 3.88
N PRO A 103 7.66 11.85 4.91
CA PRO A 103 7.47 13.15 5.51
C PRO A 103 7.98 14.28 4.61
N MET A 104 7.29 15.41 4.67
CA MET A 104 7.71 16.68 4.09
C MET A 104 7.47 17.79 5.11
N SER A 105 8.47 18.63 5.36
CA SER A 105 8.32 19.86 6.12
C SER A 105 7.94 21.02 5.21
N ILE A 106 6.94 21.78 5.63
CA ILE A 106 6.58 23.07 5.04
C ILE A 106 6.83 24.11 6.12
N ILE A 107 7.80 24.98 5.89
CA ILE A 107 8.22 26.01 6.83
C ILE A 107 7.78 27.37 6.31
N LEU A 108 6.92 28.03 7.06
CA LEU A 108 6.46 29.38 6.79
C LEU A 108 7.31 30.37 7.57
N THR A 109 8.01 31.27 6.87
CA THR A 109 8.76 32.39 7.48
C THR A 109 8.06 33.72 7.23
N GLU A 110 8.61 34.82 7.75
CA GLU A 110 8.07 36.17 7.49
C GLU A 110 8.00 36.48 5.99
N ASN A 111 8.93 35.99 5.20
CA ASN A 111 9.07 36.37 3.79
C ASN A 111 8.83 35.23 2.79
N ASN A 112 9.06 33.99 3.16
CA ASN A 112 9.14 32.85 2.24
C ASN A 112 8.39 31.62 2.74
N VAL A 113 8.12 30.70 1.82
CA VAL A 113 7.69 29.32 2.11
C VAL A 113 8.84 28.41 1.68
N ILE A 114 9.20 27.47 2.56
CA ILE A 114 10.25 26.49 2.32
C ILE A 114 9.65 25.11 2.42
N THR A 115 9.89 24.25 1.43
CA THR A 115 9.55 22.83 1.50
C THR A 115 10.82 22.02 1.59
N VAL A 116 10.86 21.08 2.54
CA VAL A 116 11.99 20.16 2.72
C VAL A 116 11.49 18.74 2.58
N SER A 117 12.18 17.91 1.82
CA SER A 117 11.90 16.49 1.65
C SER A 117 13.18 15.67 1.52
N LEU A 118 13.13 14.41 1.95
CA LEU A 118 14.28 13.51 1.87
C LEU A 118 14.53 13.01 0.45
N LYS A 119 13.48 12.87 -0.36
CA LYS A 119 13.54 12.39 -1.75
C LYS A 119 12.82 13.37 -2.68
N GLU A 120 13.17 13.32 -3.97
CA GLU A 120 12.35 13.96 -5.01
C GLU A 120 10.90 13.50 -4.91
N ASN A 121 9.98 14.42 -5.07
CA ASN A 121 8.57 14.10 -4.93
C ASN A 121 7.72 14.79 -6.01
N SER A 122 6.73 14.06 -6.47
CA SER A 122 5.84 14.52 -7.52
C SER A 122 4.96 15.72 -7.14
N ILE A 123 4.90 16.08 -5.86
CA ILE A 123 4.17 17.27 -5.41
C ILE A 123 4.97 18.52 -5.78
N VAL A 124 6.25 18.54 -5.42
CA VAL A 124 7.17 19.64 -5.77
C VAL A 124 7.29 19.79 -7.28
N GLU A 125 7.45 18.68 -8.01
CA GLU A 125 7.50 18.67 -9.48
C GLU A 125 6.22 19.24 -10.11
N ASP A 126 5.03 18.86 -9.62
CA ASP A 126 3.76 19.35 -10.14
C ASP A 126 3.61 20.89 -10.04
N PHE A 127 4.23 21.52 -9.03
CA PHE A 127 4.28 22.99 -8.92
C PHE A 127 5.38 23.58 -9.79
N ALA A 128 6.58 23.02 -9.79
CA ALA A 128 7.71 23.47 -10.61
C ALA A 128 7.39 23.42 -12.12
N ASP A 129 6.70 22.37 -12.55
CA ASP A 129 6.28 22.14 -13.94
C ASP A 129 4.97 22.87 -14.32
N ASN A 130 4.42 23.69 -13.41
CA ASN A 130 3.19 24.41 -13.62
C ASN A 130 1.97 23.52 -13.95
N VAL A 131 1.93 22.28 -13.46
CA VAL A 131 0.76 21.40 -13.53
C VAL A 131 -0.37 21.98 -12.70
N VAL A 132 -0.04 22.55 -11.54
CA VAL A 132 -0.98 23.30 -10.68
C VAL A 132 -1.02 24.76 -11.13
N LYS A 133 -2.17 25.20 -11.63
CA LYS A 133 -2.35 26.55 -12.21
C LYS A 133 -2.87 27.55 -11.19
N ASN A 134 -2.72 28.83 -11.48
CA ASN A 134 -3.26 29.95 -10.70
C ASN A 134 -2.72 30.02 -9.26
N VAL A 135 -1.51 29.58 -9.04
CA VAL A 135 -0.83 29.61 -7.76
C VAL A 135 0.17 30.76 -7.73
N LYS A 136 0.19 31.50 -6.62
CA LYS A 136 1.12 32.61 -6.39
C LYS A 136 1.93 32.36 -5.13
N THR A 137 3.25 32.25 -5.27
CA THR A 137 4.19 31.98 -4.16
C THR A 137 4.20 33.12 -3.13
N GLN A 138 3.89 34.34 -3.57
CA GLN A 138 3.81 35.54 -2.69
C GLN A 138 2.67 35.44 -1.66
N PHE A 139 1.57 34.75 -1.98
CA PHE A 139 0.46 34.51 -1.05
C PHE A 139 0.71 33.24 -0.25
N LYS A 140 1.61 33.34 0.72
CA LYS A 140 2.21 32.21 1.43
C LYS A 140 1.21 31.24 2.00
N THR A 141 0.19 31.70 2.73
CA THR A 141 -0.86 30.86 3.34
C THR A 141 -1.63 30.10 2.26
N ARG A 142 -2.06 30.80 1.22
CA ARG A 142 -2.76 30.21 0.08
C ARG A 142 -1.90 29.20 -0.68
N PHE A 143 -0.61 29.49 -0.82
CA PHE A 143 0.34 28.59 -1.45
C PHE A 143 0.53 27.31 -0.65
N ILE A 144 0.63 27.38 0.70
CA ILE A 144 0.67 26.22 1.58
C ILE A 144 -0.58 25.36 1.40
N PHE A 145 -1.77 25.97 1.41
CA PHE A 145 -3.02 25.21 1.25
C PHE A 145 -3.15 24.59 -0.15
N ALA A 146 -2.61 25.22 -1.18
CA ALA A 146 -2.51 24.61 -2.51
C ALA A 146 -1.61 23.37 -2.50
N ILE A 147 -0.49 23.39 -1.76
CA ILE A 147 0.37 22.21 -1.56
C ILE A 147 -0.40 21.10 -0.84
N LEU A 148 -1.10 21.43 0.26
CA LEU A 148 -1.89 20.46 1.03
C LEU A 148 -3.01 19.84 0.20
N LEU A 149 -3.71 20.65 -0.60
CA LEU A 149 -4.74 20.16 -1.54
C LEU A 149 -4.14 19.21 -2.58
N ARG A 150 -2.94 19.54 -3.08
CA ARG A 150 -2.24 18.66 -4.03
C ARG A 150 -1.85 17.33 -3.39
N ILE A 151 -1.37 17.34 -2.14
CA ILE A 151 -1.07 16.13 -1.38
C ILE A 151 -2.34 15.26 -1.24
N ALA A 152 -3.46 15.85 -0.80
CA ALA A 152 -4.73 15.14 -0.67
C ALA A 152 -5.20 14.53 -2.01
N GLY A 153 -5.11 15.29 -3.09
CA GLY A 153 -5.42 14.80 -4.44
C GLY A 153 -4.54 13.64 -4.91
N LYS A 154 -3.24 13.63 -4.53
CA LYS A 154 -2.35 12.49 -4.82
C LYS A 154 -2.74 11.24 -4.03
N TYR A 155 -3.11 11.37 -2.75
CA TYR A 155 -3.66 10.24 -1.98
C TYR A 155 -4.89 9.65 -2.67
N LEU A 156 -5.86 10.47 -3.07
CA LEU A 156 -7.04 10.01 -3.79
C LEU A 156 -6.71 9.34 -5.13
N GLN A 157 -5.72 9.87 -5.85
CA GLN A 157 -5.25 9.26 -7.09
C GLN A 157 -4.67 7.88 -6.85
N TYR A 158 -3.79 7.72 -5.84
CA TYR A 158 -3.15 6.44 -5.54
C TYR A 158 -4.13 5.44 -4.92
N LEU A 159 -5.08 5.88 -4.10
CA LEU A 159 -6.17 5.02 -3.61
C LEU A 159 -6.97 4.39 -4.75
N LYS A 160 -7.32 5.19 -5.79
CA LYS A 160 -7.99 4.69 -7.00
C LYS A 160 -7.11 3.71 -7.81
N GLN A 161 -5.79 3.89 -7.79
CA GLN A 161 -4.86 2.95 -8.43
C GLN A 161 -4.77 1.64 -7.64
N ILE A 162 -4.67 1.70 -6.31
CA ILE A 162 -4.67 0.54 -5.42
C ILE A 162 -5.94 -0.28 -5.62
N ASP A 163 -7.12 0.36 -5.67
CA ASP A 163 -8.39 -0.32 -5.93
C ASP A 163 -8.38 -1.06 -7.28
N LYS A 164 -7.91 -0.42 -8.35
CA LYS A 164 -7.81 -1.08 -9.66
C LYS A 164 -6.86 -2.26 -9.66
N ILE A 165 -5.71 -2.13 -8.99
CA ILE A 165 -4.72 -3.20 -8.89
C ILE A 165 -5.27 -4.35 -8.04
N SER A 166 -5.92 -4.07 -6.92
CA SER A 166 -6.51 -5.09 -6.05
C SER A 166 -7.58 -5.91 -6.78
N ASN A 167 -8.48 -5.25 -7.51
CA ASN A 167 -9.49 -5.92 -8.33
C ASN A 167 -8.87 -6.81 -9.44
N TYR A 168 -7.80 -6.35 -10.07
CA TYR A 168 -7.08 -7.14 -11.06
C TYR A 168 -6.44 -8.39 -10.42
N VAL A 169 -5.75 -8.21 -9.29
CA VAL A 169 -5.08 -9.31 -8.57
C VAL A 169 -6.09 -10.32 -8.03
N GLU A 170 -7.24 -9.87 -7.54
CA GLU A 170 -8.35 -10.74 -7.11
C GLU A 170 -8.82 -11.65 -8.24
N VAL A 171 -9.04 -11.12 -9.45
CA VAL A 171 -9.42 -11.92 -10.63
C VAL A 171 -8.33 -12.93 -10.99
N GLN A 172 -7.05 -12.58 -10.87
CA GLN A 172 -5.95 -13.53 -11.11
C GLN A 172 -5.89 -14.61 -10.03
N LEU A 173 -6.10 -14.24 -8.77
CA LEU A 173 -6.12 -15.18 -7.65
C LEU A 173 -7.24 -16.21 -7.79
N HIS A 174 -8.44 -15.81 -8.25
CA HIS A 174 -9.52 -16.74 -8.58
C HIS A 174 -9.13 -17.79 -9.64
N LYS A 175 -8.27 -17.41 -10.58
CA LYS A 175 -7.84 -18.31 -11.68
C LYS A 175 -6.68 -19.21 -11.30
N SER A 176 -5.72 -18.71 -10.55
CA SER A 176 -4.43 -19.39 -10.34
C SER A 176 -4.25 -19.97 -8.93
N MET A 177 -4.93 -19.43 -7.92
CA MET A 177 -4.79 -19.80 -6.50
C MET A 177 -3.31 -19.82 -6.02
N LYS A 178 -2.47 -18.91 -6.54
CA LYS A 178 -1.05 -18.86 -6.20
C LYS A 178 -0.80 -17.94 -5.01
N ASN A 179 0.18 -18.29 -4.20
CA ASN A 179 0.60 -17.46 -3.05
C ASN A 179 1.13 -16.07 -3.46
N LYS A 180 1.58 -15.91 -4.71
CA LYS A 180 2.10 -14.64 -5.20
C LYS A 180 1.03 -13.53 -5.16
N GLU A 181 -0.16 -13.82 -5.67
CA GLU A 181 -1.28 -12.89 -5.69
C GLU A 181 -1.72 -12.51 -4.28
N LEU A 182 -1.72 -13.46 -3.33
CA LEU A 182 -2.00 -13.17 -1.91
C LEU A 182 -0.97 -12.24 -1.29
N ILE A 183 0.33 -12.45 -1.56
CA ILE A 183 1.40 -11.57 -1.08
C ILE A 183 1.25 -10.17 -1.65
N GLN A 184 0.82 -10.06 -2.91
CA GLN A 184 0.57 -8.76 -3.54
C GLN A 184 -0.60 -8.02 -2.88
N LEU A 185 -1.72 -8.72 -2.58
CA LEU A 185 -2.86 -8.14 -1.86
C LEU A 185 -2.45 -7.67 -0.44
N LEU A 186 -1.64 -8.47 0.28
CA LEU A 186 -1.08 -8.06 1.58
C LEU A 186 -0.21 -6.80 1.48
N GLY A 187 0.57 -6.66 0.42
CA GLY A 187 1.35 -5.44 0.15
C GLY A 187 0.46 -4.21 -0.05
N LEU A 188 -0.64 -4.35 -0.79
CA LEU A 188 -1.62 -3.28 -0.97
C LEU A 188 -2.36 -2.93 0.33
N GLU A 189 -2.74 -3.93 1.13
CA GLU A 189 -3.36 -3.70 2.44
C GLU A 189 -2.43 -2.90 3.36
N LYS A 190 -1.14 -3.25 3.42
CA LYS A 190 -0.13 -2.51 4.18
C LYS A 190 -0.03 -1.04 3.72
N SER A 191 -0.09 -0.80 2.41
CA SER A 191 -0.10 0.55 1.83
C SER A 191 -1.32 1.35 2.27
N LEU A 192 -2.51 0.74 2.31
CA LEU A 192 -3.74 1.38 2.79
C LEU A 192 -3.68 1.74 4.27
N VAL A 193 -3.04 0.92 5.09
CA VAL A 193 -2.81 1.21 6.52
C VAL A 193 -1.90 2.43 6.68
N TYR A 194 -0.81 2.52 5.92
CA TYR A 194 0.06 3.69 5.94
C TYR A 194 -0.69 4.95 5.51
N PHE A 195 -1.45 4.89 4.42
CA PHE A 195 -2.24 6.02 3.93
C PHE A 195 -3.28 6.46 4.96
N SER A 196 -4.04 5.52 5.54
CA SER A 196 -5.05 5.84 6.56
C SER A 196 -4.44 6.50 7.79
N THR A 197 -3.27 6.01 8.25
CA THR A 197 -2.58 6.55 9.43
C THR A 197 -2.08 7.96 9.18
N SER A 198 -1.40 8.17 8.06
CA SER A 198 -0.87 9.45 7.64
C SER A 198 -1.97 10.51 7.40
N LEU A 199 -3.05 10.13 6.70
CA LEU A 199 -4.19 11.01 6.46
C LEU A 199 -4.89 11.44 7.76
N LYS A 200 -5.06 10.55 8.75
CA LYS A 200 -5.62 10.90 10.07
C LYS A 200 -4.73 11.87 10.84
N SER A 201 -3.40 11.71 10.76
CA SER A 201 -2.45 12.65 11.34
C SER A 201 -2.54 14.02 10.64
N THR A 202 -2.64 14.03 9.31
CA THR A 202 -2.85 15.23 8.49
C THR A 202 -4.17 15.94 8.86
N GLU A 203 -5.28 15.20 9.00
CA GLU A 203 -6.58 15.75 9.44
C GLU A 203 -6.43 16.50 10.77
N THR A 204 -5.72 15.90 11.73
CA THR A 204 -5.47 16.53 13.04
C THR A 204 -4.69 17.85 12.92
N VAL A 205 -3.70 17.91 12.03
CA VAL A 205 -2.93 19.14 11.75
C VAL A 205 -3.82 20.20 11.11
N LEU A 206 -4.63 19.83 10.10
CA LEU A 206 -5.56 20.75 9.43
C LEU A 206 -6.60 21.33 10.40
N GLU A 207 -7.15 20.52 11.29
CA GLU A 207 -8.06 20.99 12.33
C GLU A 207 -7.41 21.99 13.30
N LYS A 208 -6.12 21.81 13.64
CA LYS A 208 -5.37 22.79 14.44
C LYS A 208 -5.20 24.10 13.68
N ILE A 209 -4.93 24.06 12.38
CA ILE A 209 -4.83 25.26 11.54
C ILE A 209 -6.18 25.97 11.47
N LEU A 210 -7.29 25.25 11.27
CA LEU A 210 -8.63 25.82 11.15
C LEU A 210 -9.06 26.56 12.45
N ARG A 211 -8.59 26.10 13.62
CA ARG A 211 -8.81 26.80 14.90
C ARG A 211 -8.11 28.17 15.00
N GLY A 212 -7.33 28.56 14.00
CA GLY A 212 -6.79 29.91 13.76
C GLY A 212 -5.72 30.41 14.74
N ARG A 213 -5.07 29.50 15.49
CA ARG A 213 -4.08 29.89 16.51
C ARG A 213 -2.63 29.87 16.04
N VAL A 214 -2.34 29.24 14.89
CA VAL A 214 -0.97 28.94 14.45
C VAL A 214 -0.59 29.67 13.17
N ILE A 215 -1.52 29.76 12.20
CA ILE A 215 -1.34 30.48 10.94
C ILE A 215 -2.44 31.54 10.84
N LYS A 216 -2.08 32.74 10.36
CA LYS A 216 -3.05 33.80 10.11
C LYS A 216 -3.87 33.43 8.87
N LEU A 217 -5.17 33.21 9.08
CA LEU A 217 -6.15 32.92 8.03
C LEU A 217 -6.81 34.21 7.56
N TYR A 218 -6.99 34.32 6.25
CA TYR A 218 -7.85 35.31 5.61
C TYR A 218 -9.14 34.62 5.18
N ASP A 219 -10.24 35.34 4.98
CA ASP A 219 -11.55 34.74 4.66
C ASP A 219 -11.49 33.83 3.42
N GLU A 220 -10.76 34.26 2.35
CA GLU A 220 -10.56 33.44 1.14
C GLU A 220 -9.69 32.18 1.36
N ASP A 221 -8.83 32.18 2.38
CA ASP A 221 -7.96 31.04 2.70
C ASP A 221 -8.72 30.00 3.51
N GLN A 222 -9.76 30.42 4.25
CA GLN A 222 -10.57 29.50 5.04
C GLN A 222 -11.35 28.53 4.13
N ASP A 223 -11.97 29.02 3.06
CA ASP A 223 -12.67 28.17 2.08
C ASP A 223 -11.72 27.11 1.48
N LEU A 224 -10.49 27.53 1.14
CA LEU A 224 -9.50 26.60 0.58
C LEU A 224 -9.05 25.55 1.61
N LEU A 225 -8.91 25.93 2.88
CA LEU A 225 -8.58 25.00 3.96
C LEU A 225 -9.72 24.00 4.21
N GLU A 226 -10.97 24.43 4.12
CA GLU A 226 -12.13 23.56 4.24
C GLU A 226 -12.18 22.55 3.06
N ASP A 227 -11.87 22.98 1.84
CA ASP A 227 -11.73 22.09 0.68
C ASP A 227 -10.65 21.03 0.91
N VAL A 228 -9.47 21.42 1.42
CA VAL A 228 -8.41 20.46 1.77
C VAL A 228 -8.92 19.44 2.79
N LEU A 229 -9.63 19.89 3.83
CA LEU A 229 -10.15 19.01 4.86
C LEU A 229 -11.19 18.03 4.32
N ILE A 230 -12.05 18.46 3.39
CA ILE A 230 -13.02 17.60 2.70
C ILE A 230 -12.31 16.50 1.90
N GLU A 231 -11.29 16.87 1.10
CA GLU A 231 -10.53 15.91 0.29
C GLU A 231 -9.76 14.89 1.18
N VAL A 232 -9.17 15.36 2.30
CA VAL A 232 -8.48 14.48 3.26
C VAL A 232 -9.48 13.52 3.93
N LYS A 233 -10.64 13.99 4.37
CA LYS A 233 -11.70 13.13 4.94
C LYS A 233 -12.18 12.09 3.94
N GLN A 234 -12.39 12.49 2.70
CA GLN A 234 -12.75 11.56 1.62
C GLN A 234 -11.67 10.51 1.42
N ALA A 235 -10.39 10.88 1.43
CA ALA A 235 -9.28 9.94 1.29
C ALA A 235 -9.21 8.95 2.48
N ILE A 236 -9.46 9.41 3.71
CA ILE A 236 -9.54 8.55 4.91
C ILE A 236 -10.65 7.51 4.74
N GLU A 237 -11.84 7.94 4.35
CA GLU A 237 -12.97 7.03 4.15
C GLU A 237 -12.69 6.01 3.04
N MET A 238 -12.17 6.45 1.90
CA MET A 238 -11.79 5.56 0.80
C MET A 238 -10.73 4.54 1.25
N SER A 239 -9.70 4.98 1.98
CA SER A 239 -8.66 4.09 2.49
C SER A 239 -9.24 3.03 3.42
N ASN A 240 -10.14 3.40 4.34
CA ASN A 240 -10.80 2.47 5.25
C ASN A 240 -11.71 1.48 4.51
N ILE A 241 -12.49 1.94 3.52
CA ILE A 241 -13.37 1.10 2.72
C ILE A 241 -12.54 0.07 1.94
N TYR A 242 -11.48 0.49 1.25
CA TYR A 242 -10.64 -0.40 0.47
C TYR A 242 -9.87 -1.39 1.35
N SER A 243 -9.40 -0.98 2.52
CA SER A 243 -8.76 -1.88 3.49
C SER A 243 -9.73 -2.95 3.96
N ASN A 244 -10.98 -2.59 4.30
CA ASN A 244 -12.00 -3.55 4.72
C ASN A 244 -12.38 -4.54 3.61
N ILE A 245 -12.53 -4.06 2.37
CA ILE A 245 -12.81 -4.91 1.21
C ILE A 245 -11.66 -5.91 1.02
N LEU A 246 -10.42 -5.42 1.06
CA LEU A 246 -9.23 -6.23 0.81
C LEU A 246 -9.05 -7.31 1.87
N SER A 247 -9.21 -6.95 3.16
CA SER A 247 -9.15 -7.89 4.28
C SER A 247 -10.26 -8.94 4.17
N GLY A 248 -11.50 -8.54 3.87
CA GLY A 248 -12.61 -9.47 3.64
C GLY A 248 -12.37 -10.41 2.45
N THR A 249 -11.77 -9.91 1.37
CA THR A 249 -11.37 -10.71 0.22
C THR A 249 -10.33 -11.76 0.60
N MET A 250 -9.30 -11.39 1.37
CA MET A 250 -8.28 -12.34 1.84
C MET A 250 -8.86 -13.43 2.74
N ASP A 251 -9.78 -13.09 3.65
CA ASP A 251 -10.47 -14.05 4.52
C ASP A 251 -11.33 -15.03 3.70
N ALA A 252 -12.02 -14.53 2.68
CA ALA A 252 -12.78 -15.35 1.76
C ALA A 252 -11.87 -16.36 1.02
N PHE A 253 -10.71 -15.90 0.52
CA PHE A 253 -9.75 -16.79 -0.14
C PHE A 253 -9.13 -17.82 0.80
N ALA A 254 -8.81 -17.45 2.05
CA ALA A 254 -8.36 -18.40 3.05
C ALA A 254 -9.39 -19.54 3.27
N SER A 255 -10.67 -19.19 3.30
CA SER A 255 -11.77 -20.15 3.41
C SER A 255 -11.87 -21.05 2.17
N VAL A 256 -11.72 -20.48 0.95
CA VAL A 256 -11.73 -21.26 -0.31
C VAL A 256 -10.54 -22.21 -0.38
N ILE A 257 -9.34 -21.76 0.00
CA ILE A 257 -8.14 -22.62 0.05
C ILE A 257 -8.34 -23.77 1.02
N SER A 258 -8.88 -23.51 2.22
CA SER A 258 -9.18 -24.52 3.22
C SER A 258 -10.20 -25.54 2.69
N ASN A 259 -11.25 -25.08 2.03
CA ASN A 259 -12.24 -25.96 1.41
C ASN A 259 -11.65 -26.84 0.31
N ASN A 260 -10.80 -26.28 -0.56
CA ASN A 260 -10.11 -27.03 -1.61
C ASN A 260 -9.17 -28.09 -1.02
N LEU A 261 -8.44 -27.76 0.04
CA LEU A 261 -7.62 -28.73 0.78
C LEU A 261 -8.47 -29.88 1.31
N ASN A 262 -9.63 -29.59 1.91
CA ASN A 262 -10.56 -30.61 2.39
C ASN A 262 -11.06 -31.52 1.25
N ILE A 263 -11.34 -30.97 0.06
CA ILE A 263 -11.74 -31.75 -1.12
C ILE A 263 -10.60 -32.70 -1.54
N VAL A 264 -9.36 -32.21 -1.63
CA VAL A 264 -8.19 -33.02 -1.98
C VAL A 264 -7.98 -34.14 -0.95
N MET A 265 -8.07 -33.82 0.35
CA MET A 265 -7.96 -34.82 1.43
C MET A 265 -9.06 -35.89 1.37
N LYS A 266 -10.30 -35.48 1.06
CA LYS A 266 -11.41 -36.45 0.84
C LYS A 266 -11.11 -37.39 -0.31
N VAL A 267 -10.69 -36.87 -1.46
CA VAL A 267 -10.36 -37.67 -2.65
C VAL A 267 -9.22 -38.65 -2.32
N LEU A 268 -8.16 -38.17 -1.68
CA LEU A 268 -7.03 -39.00 -1.29
C LEU A 268 -7.46 -40.11 -0.32
N THR A 269 -8.28 -39.79 0.67
CA THR A 269 -8.82 -40.78 1.63
C THR A 269 -9.65 -41.84 0.92
N ILE A 270 -10.54 -41.47 -0.01
CA ILE A 270 -11.34 -42.43 -0.79
C ILE A 270 -10.43 -43.35 -1.59
N ILE A 271 -9.45 -42.82 -2.31
CA ILE A 271 -8.50 -43.63 -3.08
C ILE A 271 -7.75 -44.59 -2.17
N THR A 272 -7.27 -44.12 -1.02
CA THR A 272 -6.54 -44.97 -0.07
C THR A 272 -7.40 -46.14 0.46
N ILE A 273 -8.66 -45.87 0.84
CA ILE A 273 -9.57 -46.90 1.33
C ILE A 273 -9.90 -47.89 0.22
N VAL A 274 -10.22 -47.43 -0.99
CA VAL A 274 -10.51 -48.29 -2.14
C VAL A 274 -9.33 -49.18 -2.48
N MET A 275 -8.08 -48.68 -2.41
CA MET A 275 -6.87 -49.48 -2.65
C MET A 275 -6.52 -50.44 -1.51
N ALA A 276 -6.95 -50.14 -0.28
CA ALA A 276 -6.75 -51.03 0.87
C ALA A 276 -7.60 -52.30 0.78
N VAL A 277 -8.79 -52.26 0.16
CA VAL A 277 -9.69 -53.40 0.04
C VAL A 277 -9.06 -54.57 -0.72
N PRO A 278 -8.51 -54.42 -1.94
CA PRO A 278 -7.75 -55.46 -2.63
C PRO A 278 -6.60 -56.03 -1.80
N THR A 279 -5.84 -55.15 -1.18
CA THR A 279 -4.71 -55.55 -0.31
C THR A 279 -5.16 -56.48 0.82
N MET A 280 -6.27 -56.13 1.46
CA MET A 280 -6.86 -56.94 2.56
C MET A 280 -7.30 -58.33 2.05
N VAL A 281 -7.98 -58.39 0.91
CA VAL A 281 -8.40 -59.66 0.27
C VAL A 281 -7.19 -60.51 -0.10
N PHE A 282 -6.22 -59.98 -0.77
CA PHE A 282 -5.03 -60.73 -1.21
C PHE A 282 -4.15 -61.11 0.00
N SER A 283 -4.09 -60.33 1.03
CA SER A 283 -3.38 -60.69 2.28
C SER A 283 -4.07 -61.88 2.97
N PHE A 284 -5.41 -61.92 2.99
CA PHE A 284 -6.16 -63.04 3.53
C PHE A 284 -5.92 -64.34 2.74
N TYR A 285 -5.96 -64.29 1.43
CA TYR A 285 -5.67 -65.45 0.58
C TYR A 285 -4.17 -65.81 0.51
N GLY A 286 -3.27 -64.94 0.88
CA GLY A 286 -1.85 -65.18 0.98
C GLY A 286 -1.38 -65.82 2.29
N MET A 287 -2.31 -66.15 3.21
CA MET A 287 -1.98 -66.78 4.46
C MET A 287 -1.68 -68.29 4.27
N ASN A 288 -0.66 -68.81 4.97
CA ASN A 288 -0.31 -70.23 4.97
C ASN A 288 -1.25 -71.06 5.87
N VAL A 289 -2.57 -71.00 5.60
CA VAL A 289 -3.58 -71.71 6.36
C VAL A 289 -4.28 -72.71 5.41
N ALA A 290 -4.43 -73.99 5.89
CA ALA A 290 -5.15 -74.99 5.13
C ALA A 290 -6.67 -74.82 5.22
N GLY A 291 -7.40 -75.00 4.12
CA GLY A 291 -8.85 -74.95 4.07
C GLY A 291 -9.46 -73.58 3.77
N LEU A 292 -8.70 -72.68 3.14
CA LEU A 292 -9.27 -71.42 2.64
C LEU A 292 -10.31 -71.68 1.55
N PRO A 293 -11.53 -71.09 1.60
CA PRO A 293 -12.55 -71.28 0.62
C PRO A 293 -12.11 -70.72 -0.74
N PHE A 294 -12.30 -71.49 -1.85
CA PHE A 294 -11.97 -71.11 -3.20
C PHE A 294 -10.48 -70.83 -3.49
N ALA A 295 -9.54 -71.35 -2.68
CA ALA A 295 -8.09 -71.09 -2.84
C ALA A 295 -7.51 -71.67 -4.13
N ASP A 296 -8.15 -72.69 -4.70
CA ASP A 296 -7.68 -73.37 -5.94
C ASP A 296 -7.94 -72.56 -7.23
N ASN A 297 -8.71 -71.50 -7.17
CA ASN A 297 -9.05 -70.70 -8.35
C ASN A 297 -8.72 -69.21 -8.13
N ILE A 298 -7.64 -68.74 -8.78
CA ILE A 298 -7.13 -67.37 -8.65
C ILE A 298 -8.13 -66.30 -9.10
N TYR A 299 -9.07 -66.61 -9.98
CA TYR A 299 -10.06 -65.63 -10.48
C TYR A 299 -11.10 -65.24 -9.42
N ILE A 300 -11.36 -66.10 -8.44
CA ILE A 300 -12.38 -65.86 -7.41
C ILE A 300 -11.91 -64.75 -6.42
N PRO A 301 -10.73 -64.82 -5.80
CA PRO A 301 -10.23 -63.75 -4.97
C PRO A 301 -10.11 -62.40 -5.71
N VAL A 302 -9.71 -62.44 -6.97
CA VAL A 302 -9.63 -61.23 -7.81
C VAL A 302 -11.02 -60.62 -8.03
N ALA A 303 -12.02 -61.44 -8.38
CA ALA A 303 -13.39 -60.98 -8.57
C ALA A 303 -14.00 -60.42 -7.26
N ILE A 304 -13.79 -61.08 -6.12
CA ILE A 304 -14.25 -60.61 -4.81
C ILE A 304 -13.62 -59.27 -4.48
N SER A 305 -12.31 -59.13 -4.65
CA SER A 305 -11.56 -57.90 -4.41
C SER A 305 -12.08 -56.74 -5.26
N ALA A 306 -12.30 -56.97 -6.57
CA ALA A 306 -12.81 -55.98 -7.50
C ALA A 306 -14.23 -55.49 -7.12
N VAL A 307 -15.14 -56.45 -6.78
CA VAL A 307 -16.51 -56.13 -6.38
C VAL A 307 -16.54 -55.37 -5.07
N LEU A 308 -15.76 -55.77 -4.06
CA LEU A 308 -15.70 -55.04 -2.78
C LEU A 308 -15.10 -53.66 -2.94
N ALA A 309 -14.03 -53.47 -3.76
CA ALA A 309 -13.44 -52.15 -4.02
C ALA A 309 -14.44 -51.23 -4.75
N LEU A 310 -15.20 -51.75 -5.69
CA LEU A 310 -16.24 -51.02 -6.40
C LEU A 310 -17.38 -50.58 -5.46
N ILE A 311 -17.84 -51.47 -4.60
CA ILE A 311 -18.86 -51.16 -3.59
C ILE A 311 -18.34 -50.09 -2.62
N ALA A 312 -17.12 -50.26 -2.10
CA ALA A 312 -16.49 -49.28 -1.22
C ALA A 312 -16.39 -47.89 -1.89
N GLY A 313 -15.95 -47.82 -3.15
CA GLY A 313 -15.88 -46.60 -3.93
C GLY A 313 -17.24 -45.90 -4.12
N ILE A 314 -18.28 -46.66 -4.47
CA ILE A 314 -19.65 -46.14 -4.63
C ILE A 314 -20.21 -45.64 -3.31
N VAL A 315 -20.07 -46.42 -2.23
CA VAL A 315 -20.58 -46.04 -0.90
C VAL A 315 -19.89 -44.79 -0.38
N LEU A 316 -18.57 -44.70 -0.48
CA LEU A 316 -17.80 -43.55 -0.03
C LEU A 316 -18.11 -42.31 -0.87
N SER A 317 -18.21 -42.43 -2.20
CA SER A 317 -18.51 -41.29 -3.08
C SER A 317 -19.94 -40.76 -2.88
N LYS A 318 -20.91 -41.60 -2.50
CA LYS A 318 -22.31 -41.21 -2.24
C LYS A 318 -22.58 -40.83 -0.78
N SER A 319 -21.68 -41.12 0.13
CA SER A 319 -21.89 -40.84 1.56
C SER A 319 -22.05 -39.34 1.81
N LYS A 320 -23.06 -38.94 2.58
CA LYS A 320 -23.30 -37.55 3.03
C LYS A 320 -22.14 -36.98 3.87
N PHE A 321 -21.28 -37.82 4.43
CA PHE A 321 -20.07 -37.43 5.14
C PHE A 321 -19.01 -36.81 4.18
N TYR A 322 -19.17 -37.05 2.89
CA TYR A 322 -18.22 -36.57 1.84
C TYR A 322 -18.84 -35.58 0.85
N LYS A 323 -20.11 -35.20 1.07
CA LYS A 323 -20.72 -34.00 0.43
C LYS A 323 -20.51 -32.78 1.30
#